data_260b3c2d92264b0f62842f2a66d13dfa
#
_entry.id   260b3c2d92264b0f62842f2a66d13dfa
#
_cell.length_a   1.000
_cell.length_b   1.000
_cell.length_c   1.000
_cell.angle_alpha   90.00
_cell.angle_beta   90.00
_cell.angle_gamma   90.00
#
_symmetry.space_group_name_H-M   'P 1'
#
loop_
_entity.id
_entity.type
_entity.pdbx_description
1 polymer ?
#
loop_
_entity_poly.entity_id
_entity_poly.type
_entity_poly.pdbx_seq_one_letter_code
_entity_poly.pdbx_strand_id
1 'polypeptide(L)'
;MKKYLWLFLTALCSYIFYFFSLPPSTPYTPPPLPVQEQLLLVPLDSRPPCTLIAQDLGRLASIDVILPPKELLDNYRTPANREKLSSWLSHNAGQCPAVISVDLLIHGGLLASRLPQGTVNDEQNFFKLLQEMPSGEDITVFSIIPRLLVSDNLLPDAWYQWHLMRYSTLRDIVEQFGDYPSTAQLEKIKNKIPQEILQKYNVLYSTNDSFNKQLAALCAAKNYTLVIGQDDAQPFGLPNRNRTHAEAYMRRAGLSSASTTTCGADEIAQMLIARRFCQINNYKPKFYIEYTTGSAATAIMPYMAVTAQAALLDKIKFTGGMLTQNLNEADVILYVHCGSAKEPANEKMAQKLQALLNSGKHVAVIDASEDYESSQMLLPVLLANNVTINKLVSYSAWNTFGNAAGTATAQSAIFTGQLKRLPKHLLPALYAHNLNFTVARLLDDYSYQKLLHHRLSTILTLRGQDPANLNDSYKTFAENIIEGFIYSEKRSLLYTNLGLTPFYSNGADEYYLTGINAEAKLPWNRIFEIELKTNCEYGIKKSAR
;
A
#
# COMPACT_ATOMS: atom_id res chain seq x y z
N MET A 1 -38.20 19.86 -41.21
CA MET A 1 -37.17 18.89 -40.75
C MET A 1 -35.89 19.56 -40.25
N LYS A 2 -35.13 20.36 -41.01
CA LYS A 2 -33.87 20.98 -40.57
C LYS A 2 -33.99 21.83 -39.29
N LYS A 3 -35.06 22.58 -39.08
CA LYS A 3 -35.30 23.43 -37.90
C LYS A 3 -35.49 22.60 -36.61
N TYR A 4 -36.18 21.46 -36.70
CA TYR A 4 -36.38 20.56 -35.55
C TYR A 4 -35.14 19.73 -35.21
N LEU A 5 -34.32 19.41 -36.22
CA LEU A 5 -33.04 18.77 -35.99
C LEU A 5 -32.07 19.70 -35.24
N TRP A 6 -32.03 20.99 -35.58
CA TRP A 6 -31.23 21.99 -34.88
C TRP A 6 -31.70 22.21 -33.44
N LEU A 7 -33.01 22.27 -33.20
CA LEU A 7 -33.57 22.37 -31.84
C LEU A 7 -33.27 21.11 -31.01
N PHE A 8 -33.34 19.94 -31.62
CA PHE A 8 -32.98 18.68 -30.95
C PHE A 8 -31.49 18.63 -30.63
N LEU A 9 -30.63 19.02 -31.57
CA LEU A 9 -29.18 19.06 -31.35
C LEU A 9 -28.79 20.10 -30.29
N THR A 10 -29.38 21.27 -30.28
CA THR A 10 -29.14 22.30 -29.26
C THR A 10 -29.67 21.85 -27.88
N ALA A 11 -30.83 21.23 -27.81
CA ALA A 11 -31.37 20.66 -26.57
C ALA A 11 -30.51 19.51 -26.06
N LEU A 12 -30.05 18.64 -26.97
CA LEU A 12 -29.15 17.55 -26.64
C LEU A 12 -27.76 18.05 -26.16
N CYS A 13 -27.18 19.04 -26.85
CA CYS A 13 -25.93 19.67 -26.43
C CYS A 13 -26.10 20.42 -25.09
N SER A 14 -27.21 21.12 -24.88
CA SER A 14 -27.51 21.80 -23.62
C SER A 14 -27.72 20.79 -22.48
N TYR A 15 -28.40 19.67 -22.76
CA TYR A 15 -28.63 18.58 -21.84
C TYR A 15 -27.28 17.90 -21.49
N ILE A 16 -26.45 17.60 -22.49
CA ILE A 16 -25.09 17.05 -22.30
C ILE A 16 -24.24 18.04 -21.51
N PHE A 17 -24.28 19.33 -21.85
CA PHE A 17 -23.52 20.36 -21.15
C PHE A 17 -23.98 20.52 -19.70
N TYR A 18 -25.29 20.47 -19.43
CA TYR A 18 -25.86 20.53 -18.08
C TYR A 18 -25.51 19.29 -17.25
N PHE A 19 -25.52 18.10 -17.84
CA PHE A 19 -25.16 16.85 -17.18
C PHE A 19 -23.67 16.72 -16.86
N PHE A 20 -22.80 17.41 -17.61
CA PHE A 20 -21.34 17.42 -17.41
C PHE A 20 -20.83 18.76 -16.85
N SER A 21 -21.69 19.62 -16.35
CA SER A 21 -21.27 20.86 -15.69
C SER A 21 -21.06 20.62 -14.21
N LEU A 22 -19.87 21.00 -13.74
CA LEU A 22 -19.59 21.03 -12.31
C LEU A 22 -20.32 22.21 -11.64
N PRO A 23 -20.62 22.11 -10.32
CA PRO A 23 -21.22 23.21 -9.59
C PRO A 23 -20.39 24.51 -9.73
N PRO A 24 -21.02 25.66 -9.97
CA PRO A 24 -20.32 26.93 -10.08
C PRO A 24 -19.62 27.28 -8.75
N SER A 25 -18.34 27.53 -8.82
CA SER A 25 -17.50 27.83 -7.65
C SER A 25 -16.37 28.78 -8.02
N THR A 26 -15.85 29.51 -7.05
CA THR A 26 -14.63 30.31 -7.21
C THR A 26 -13.40 29.46 -6.87
N PRO A 27 -12.26 29.66 -7.54
CA PRO A 27 -11.04 28.87 -7.25
C PRO A 27 -10.63 28.93 -5.78
N TYR A 28 -10.21 27.77 -5.25
CA TYR A 28 -9.66 27.64 -3.91
C TYR A 28 -8.32 26.91 -3.97
N THR A 29 -7.27 27.53 -3.44
CA THR A 29 -5.95 26.92 -3.31
C THR A 29 -5.74 26.51 -1.86
N PRO A 30 -5.70 25.20 -1.54
CA PRO A 30 -5.45 24.76 -0.18
C PRO A 30 -4.03 25.12 0.26
N PRO A 31 -3.86 25.77 1.42
CA PRO A 31 -2.53 25.98 1.97
C PRO A 31 -1.87 24.65 2.35
N PRO A 32 -0.53 24.57 2.33
CA PRO A 32 0.17 23.40 2.84
C PRO A 32 -0.12 23.22 4.34
N LEU A 33 -0.15 21.96 4.78
CA LEU A 33 -0.23 21.65 6.20
C LEU A 33 1.09 21.98 6.89
N PRO A 34 1.08 22.54 8.11
CA PRO A 34 2.29 22.92 8.84
C PRO A 34 3.12 21.67 9.20
N VAL A 35 4.40 21.67 8.85
CA VAL A 35 5.34 20.59 9.20
C VAL A 35 5.63 20.61 10.71
N GLN A 36 5.51 19.46 11.36
CA GLN A 36 5.82 19.26 12.78
C GLN A 36 7.20 18.64 12.97
N GLU A 37 7.59 17.73 12.09
CA GLU A 37 8.79 16.91 12.23
C GLU A 37 9.34 16.53 10.85
N GLN A 38 10.65 16.25 10.79
CA GLN A 38 11.30 15.58 9.67
C GLN A 38 11.52 14.10 10.01
N LEU A 39 11.41 13.22 9.01
CA LEU A 39 11.64 11.78 9.16
C LEU A 39 12.55 11.30 8.03
N LEU A 40 13.68 10.72 8.39
CA LEU A 40 14.57 10.08 7.42
C LEU A 40 14.00 8.72 7.04
N LEU A 41 13.84 8.45 5.74
CA LEU A 41 13.36 7.17 5.24
C LEU A 41 14.34 6.56 4.24
N VAL A 42 14.97 5.46 4.63
CA VAL A 42 15.59 4.51 3.69
C VAL A 42 14.50 3.53 3.29
N PRO A 43 13.93 3.63 2.07
CA PRO A 43 12.76 2.85 1.66
C PRO A 43 13.09 1.38 1.41
N LEU A 44 12.08 0.55 1.21
CA LEU A 44 12.24 -0.87 0.84
C LEU A 44 12.89 -1.00 -0.54
N ASP A 45 12.45 -0.18 -1.48
CA ASP A 45 12.95 -0.03 -2.84
C ASP A 45 12.49 1.31 -3.44
N SER A 46 12.83 1.58 -4.70
CA SER A 46 12.50 2.84 -5.39
C SER A 46 11.06 2.93 -5.89
N ARG A 47 10.24 1.89 -5.74
CA ARG A 47 8.86 1.89 -6.25
C ARG A 47 7.97 2.92 -5.53
N PRO A 48 6.96 3.47 -6.23
CA PRO A 48 6.04 4.44 -5.66
C PRO A 48 5.38 4.04 -4.33
N PRO A 49 4.95 2.78 -4.08
CA PRO A 49 4.41 2.38 -2.79
C PRO A 49 5.37 2.60 -1.61
N CYS A 50 6.68 2.45 -1.85
CA CYS A 50 7.72 2.57 -0.83
C CYS A 50 8.27 3.99 -0.70
N THR A 51 8.06 4.85 -1.72
CA THR A 51 8.64 6.21 -1.82
C THR A 51 7.56 7.30 -1.90
N LEU A 52 6.93 7.47 -3.08
CA LEU A 52 5.98 8.55 -3.36
C LEU A 52 4.78 8.52 -2.40
N ILE A 53 4.16 7.35 -2.22
CA ILE A 53 2.99 7.20 -1.33
C ILE A 53 3.38 7.49 0.13
N ALA A 54 4.57 7.07 0.56
CA ALA A 54 5.10 7.39 1.88
C ALA A 54 5.28 8.90 2.07
N GLN A 55 5.86 9.61 1.07
CA GLN A 55 5.99 11.07 1.12
C GLN A 55 4.63 11.80 1.13
N ASP A 56 3.66 11.33 0.34
CA ASP A 56 2.32 11.92 0.29
C ASP A 56 1.60 11.77 1.64
N LEU A 57 1.69 10.59 2.27
CA LEU A 57 1.18 10.37 3.63
C LEU A 57 1.95 11.22 4.66
N GLY A 58 3.26 11.38 4.50
CA GLY A 58 4.07 12.28 5.33
C GLY A 58 3.54 13.71 5.28
N ARG A 59 3.27 14.25 4.08
CA ARG A 59 2.69 15.60 3.94
C ARG A 59 1.33 15.71 4.64
N LEU A 60 0.48 14.69 4.49
CA LEU A 60 -0.81 14.62 5.19
C LEU A 60 -0.63 14.54 6.72
N ALA A 61 0.40 13.85 7.19
CA ALA A 61 0.77 13.70 8.59
C ALA A 61 1.48 14.94 9.18
N SER A 62 1.77 15.97 8.39
CA SER A 62 2.65 17.07 8.80
C SER A 62 4.08 16.62 9.13
N ILE A 63 4.54 15.55 8.48
CA ILE A 63 5.90 14.99 8.59
C ILE A 63 6.60 15.16 7.25
N ASP A 64 7.74 15.83 7.23
CA ASP A 64 8.57 15.96 6.03
C ASP A 64 9.46 14.71 5.89
N VAL A 65 9.12 13.83 4.93
CA VAL A 65 9.81 12.56 4.70
C VAL A 65 10.98 12.76 3.75
N ILE A 66 12.18 12.63 4.29
CA ILE A 66 13.45 12.80 3.58
C ILE A 66 13.89 11.44 3.02
N LEU A 67 13.89 11.33 1.69
CA LEU A 67 14.37 10.13 0.96
C LEU A 67 15.82 10.34 0.49
N PRO A 68 16.57 9.24 0.28
CA PRO A 68 17.83 9.30 -0.46
C PRO A 68 17.61 9.83 -1.88
N PRO A 69 18.61 10.48 -2.47
CA PRO A 69 18.61 10.83 -3.89
C PRO A 69 18.24 9.63 -4.77
N LYS A 70 17.38 9.85 -5.78
CA LYS A 70 16.85 8.78 -6.64
C LYS A 70 17.94 7.94 -7.30
N GLU A 71 19.05 8.55 -7.66
CA GLU A 71 20.22 7.90 -8.27
C GLU A 71 20.98 6.93 -7.34
N LEU A 72 20.71 6.98 -6.04
CA LEU A 72 21.27 6.02 -5.09
C LEU A 72 20.38 4.79 -4.90
N LEU A 73 19.13 4.89 -5.28
CA LEU A 73 18.14 3.81 -5.14
C LEU A 73 18.30 2.78 -6.25
N ASP A 74 17.62 1.67 -6.10
CA ASP A 74 17.52 0.62 -7.11
C ASP A 74 16.72 1.07 -8.35
N ASN A 75 16.96 0.38 -9.45
CA ASN A 75 16.15 0.52 -10.66
C ASN A 75 15.84 -0.86 -11.22
N TYR A 76 14.72 -1.41 -10.81
CA TYR A 76 14.23 -2.74 -11.16
C TYR A 76 15.22 -3.85 -10.83
N ARG A 77 16.01 -4.30 -11.82
CA ARG A 77 17.02 -5.36 -11.68
C ARG A 77 18.40 -4.84 -11.27
N THR A 78 18.60 -3.52 -11.37
CA THR A 78 19.83 -2.89 -10.95
C THR A 78 19.74 -2.56 -9.46
N PRO A 79 20.56 -3.18 -8.61
CA PRO A 79 20.55 -2.89 -7.17
C PRO A 79 20.94 -1.44 -6.87
N ALA A 80 20.49 -0.93 -5.74
CA ALA A 80 20.90 0.36 -5.20
C ALA A 80 22.42 0.44 -4.98
N ASN A 81 22.96 1.66 -5.04
CA ASN A 81 24.36 1.91 -4.70
C ASN A 81 24.55 1.87 -3.17
N ARG A 82 24.77 0.68 -2.63
CA ARG A 82 24.80 0.38 -1.19
C ARG A 82 25.83 1.19 -0.41
N GLU A 83 27.03 1.38 -0.96
CA GLU A 83 28.10 2.15 -0.31
C GLU A 83 27.73 3.63 -0.18
N LYS A 84 27.27 4.26 -1.28
CA LYS A 84 26.83 5.65 -1.24
C LYS A 84 25.59 5.85 -0.40
N LEU A 85 24.67 4.88 -0.40
CA LEU A 85 23.46 4.91 0.41
C LEU A 85 23.79 4.81 1.92
N SER A 86 24.72 3.94 2.30
CA SER A 86 25.24 3.83 3.68
C SER A 86 25.93 5.13 4.11
N SER A 87 26.74 5.73 3.23
CA SER A 87 27.39 7.01 3.50
C SER A 87 26.35 8.14 3.64
N TRP A 88 25.31 8.16 2.80
CA TRP A 88 24.22 9.14 2.90
C TRP A 88 23.48 8.97 4.24
N LEU A 89 23.15 7.73 4.63
CA LEU A 89 22.51 7.45 5.92
C LEU A 89 23.37 7.91 7.09
N SER A 90 24.66 7.57 7.11
CA SER A 90 25.59 7.98 8.17
C SER A 90 25.69 9.50 8.32
N HIS A 91 25.66 10.24 7.19
CA HIS A 91 25.75 11.71 7.22
C HIS A 91 24.47 12.37 7.78
N ASN A 92 23.30 11.74 7.56
CA ASN A 92 22.01 12.29 7.98
C ASN A 92 21.49 11.67 9.27
N ALA A 93 22.06 10.58 9.73
CA ALA A 93 21.62 9.89 10.95
C ALA A 93 21.78 10.76 12.21
N GLY A 94 20.79 10.68 13.10
CA GLY A 94 20.81 11.40 14.38
C GLY A 94 20.32 12.86 14.29
N GLN A 95 20.01 13.37 13.10
CA GLN A 95 19.43 14.73 12.95
C GLN A 95 17.89 14.72 13.16
N CYS A 96 17.26 13.62 12.84
CA CYS A 96 15.82 13.39 13.01
C CYS A 96 15.57 11.87 13.17
N PRO A 97 14.34 11.47 13.55
CA PRO A 97 13.94 10.08 13.56
C PRO A 97 14.17 9.40 12.20
N ALA A 98 14.47 8.11 12.21
CA ALA A 98 14.80 7.36 11.00
C ALA A 98 14.03 6.03 10.90
N VAL A 99 13.57 5.73 9.68
CA VAL A 99 13.01 4.44 9.25
C VAL A 99 13.97 3.82 8.23
N ILE A 100 14.49 2.64 8.50
CA ILE A 100 15.60 2.06 7.76
C ILE A 100 15.26 0.67 7.25
N SER A 101 15.20 0.50 5.93
CA SER A 101 15.11 -0.83 5.30
C SER A 101 16.44 -1.55 5.30
N VAL A 102 16.44 -2.77 5.81
CA VAL A 102 17.55 -3.72 5.68
C VAL A 102 17.75 -4.11 4.21
N ASP A 103 16.67 -4.43 3.51
CA ASP A 103 16.70 -5.00 2.17
C ASP A 103 17.38 -4.08 1.15
N LEU A 104 17.15 -2.77 1.26
CA LEU A 104 17.79 -1.80 0.37
C LEU A 104 19.29 -1.66 0.67
N LEU A 105 19.67 -1.63 1.96
CA LEU A 105 21.07 -1.42 2.37
C LEU A 105 21.97 -2.64 2.17
N ILE A 106 21.43 -3.86 2.34
CA ILE A 106 22.24 -5.09 2.21
C ILE A 106 22.14 -5.66 0.81
N HIS A 107 20.94 -5.73 0.26
CA HIS A 107 20.69 -6.41 -1.02
C HIS A 107 20.52 -5.43 -2.19
N GLY A 108 20.24 -4.15 -1.90
CA GLY A 108 19.99 -3.14 -2.93
C GLY A 108 18.54 -3.09 -3.40
N GLY A 109 17.57 -3.56 -2.59
CA GLY A 109 16.14 -3.51 -2.84
C GLY A 109 15.42 -4.84 -2.68
N LEU A 110 14.09 -4.81 -2.65
CA LEU A 110 13.24 -6.00 -2.40
C LEU A 110 13.46 -7.12 -3.42
N LEU A 111 13.58 -6.79 -4.71
CA LEU A 111 13.79 -7.81 -5.75
C LEU A 111 15.15 -8.48 -5.61
N ALA A 112 16.18 -7.70 -5.31
CA ALA A 112 17.53 -8.21 -5.10
C ALA A 112 17.63 -9.08 -3.82
N SER A 113 16.84 -8.79 -2.79
CA SER A 113 16.80 -9.58 -1.54
C SER A 113 16.26 -11.00 -1.73
N ARG A 114 15.52 -11.24 -2.80
CA ARG A 114 15.01 -12.57 -3.18
C ARG A 114 16.09 -13.47 -3.80
N LEU A 115 17.24 -12.90 -4.12
CA LEU A 115 18.41 -13.60 -4.62
C LEU A 115 19.50 -13.54 -3.54
N PRO A 116 20.32 -14.58 -3.33
CA PRO A 116 21.41 -14.55 -2.35
C PRO A 116 22.57 -13.67 -2.87
N GLN A 117 22.36 -12.36 -2.94
CA GLN A 117 23.34 -11.38 -3.46
C GLN A 117 24.10 -10.62 -2.37
N GLY A 118 23.57 -10.57 -1.15
CA GLY A 118 24.29 -9.99 -0.01
C GLY A 118 25.43 -10.89 0.41
N THR A 119 26.63 -10.34 0.51
CA THR A 119 27.79 -11.04 1.05
C THR A 119 27.81 -10.95 2.58
N VAL A 120 28.56 -11.83 3.24
CA VAL A 120 28.81 -11.74 4.70
C VAL A 120 29.40 -10.37 5.06
N ASN A 121 30.22 -9.79 4.19
CA ASN A 121 30.79 -8.45 4.40
C ASN A 121 29.70 -7.35 4.35
N ASP A 122 28.69 -7.46 3.49
CA ASP A 122 27.58 -6.49 3.43
C ASP A 122 26.79 -6.50 4.74
N GLU A 123 26.49 -7.69 5.27
CA GLU A 123 25.83 -7.85 6.57
C GLU A 123 26.67 -7.26 7.71
N GLN A 124 27.96 -7.55 7.75
CA GLN A 124 28.88 -7.01 8.78
C GLN A 124 28.95 -5.47 8.71
N ASN A 125 29.07 -4.90 7.51
CA ASN A 125 29.09 -3.45 7.30
C ASN A 125 27.78 -2.81 7.75
N PHE A 126 26.64 -3.45 7.47
CA PHE A 126 25.33 -2.98 7.92
C PHE A 126 25.22 -3.01 9.46
N PHE A 127 25.63 -4.10 10.12
CA PHE A 127 25.61 -4.17 11.57
C PHE A 127 26.53 -3.13 12.20
N LYS A 128 27.73 -2.91 11.63
CA LYS A 128 28.64 -1.85 12.07
C LYS A 128 27.99 -0.46 11.94
N LEU A 129 27.38 -0.17 10.80
CA LEU A 129 26.66 1.08 10.56
C LEU A 129 25.60 1.33 11.64
N LEU A 130 24.75 0.34 11.94
CA LEU A 130 23.73 0.46 12.99
C LEU A 130 24.32 0.61 14.40
N GLN A 131 25.47 -0.03 14.67
CA GLN A 131 26.16 0.13 15.95
C GLN A 131 26.73 1.55 16.16
N GLU A 132 27.18 2.19 15.09
CA GLU A 132 27.72 3.56 15.10
C GLU A 132 26.62 4.63 15.19
N MET A 133 25.37 4.30 14.80
CA MET A 133 24.24 5.23 14.89
C MET A 133 23.81 5.48 16.35
N PRO A 134 23.15 6.63 16.65
CA PRO A 134 22.61 6.91 17.98
C PRO A 134 21.69 5.81 18.49
N SER A 135 21.69 5.57 19.79
CA SER A 135 20.72 4.65 20.43
C SER A 135 19.42 5.37 20.72
N GLY A 136 18.28 4.69 20.61
CA GLY A 136 16.96 5.24 20.98
C GLY A 136 15.81 4.74 20.12
N GLU A 137 14.59 4.94 20.61
CA GLU A 137 13.34 4.51 19.96
C GLU A 137 13.00 5.33 18.70
N ASP A 138 13.69 6.44 18.45
CA ASP A 138 13.51 7.25 17.23
C ASP A 138 14.06 6.58 15.97
N ILE A 139 14.77 5.45 16.12
CA ILE A 139 15.24 4.64 15.01
C ILE A 139 14.39 3.37 14.92
N THR A 140 13.74 3.22 13.76
CA THR A 140 13.02 2.01 13.39
C THR A 140 13.75 1.30 12.26
N VAL A 141 14.09 0.05 12.46
CA VAL A 141 14.67 -0.81 11.42
C VAL A 141 13.61 -1.81 10.97
N PHE A 142 13.49 -2.03 9.65
CA PHE A 142 12.61 -3.08 9.16
C PHE A 142 13.31 -3.99 8.15
N SER A 143 12.98 -5.28 8.22
CA SER A 143 13.50 -6.36 7.40
C SER A 143 12.35 -7.16 6.81
N ILE A 144 12.54 -7.76 5.65
CA ILE A 144 11.51 -8.54 4.98
C ILE A 144 11.88 -10.03 4.98
N ILE A 145 10.92 -10.87 5.36
CA ILE A 145 10.98 -12.31 5.14
C ILE A 145 10.62 -12.55 3.68
N PRO A 146 11.47 -13.24 2.89
CA PRO A 146 11.24 -13.49 1.48
C PRO A 146 9.90 -14.18 1.20
N ARG A 147 9.27 -13.82 0.09
CA ARG A 147 8.01 -14.40 -0.36
C ARG A 147 8.11 -15.90 -0.67
N LEU A 148 7.00 -16.62 -0.54
CA LEU A 148 6.94 -18.07 -0.74
C LEU A 148 7.34 -18.49 -2.17
N LEU A 149 6.87 -17.76 -3.18
CA LEU A 149 7.25 -17.90 -4.58
C LEU A 149 8.41 -16.95 -4.89
N VAL A 150 9.64 -17.44 -4.80
CA VAL A 150 10.85 -16.61 -4.83
C VAL A 150 11.16 -16.03 -6.21
N SER A 151 10.79 -16.70 -7.28
CA SER A 151 11.17 -16.26 -8.61
C SER A 151 10.02 -15.60 -9.35
N ASP A 152 10.19 -14.36 -9.71
CA ASP A 152 9.65 -13.84 -10.96
C ASP A 152 10.61 -14.33 -12.03
N ASN A 153 10.20 -14.62 -13.23
CA ASN A 153 10.93 -15.04 -14.45
C ASN A 153 12.43 -14.69 -14.56
N LEU A 154 13.08 -14.36 -13.44
CA LEU A 154 14.47 -13.93 -13.30
C LEU A 154 15.44 -15.09 -13.11
N LEU A 155 14.93 -16.27 -12.76
CA LEU A 155 15.76 -17.44 -12.51
C LEU A 155 15.47 -18.53 -13.55
N PRO A 156 16.51 -19.27 -13.99
CA PRO A 156 16.34 -20.51 -14.77
C PRO A 156 15.40 -21.52 -14.10
N ASP A 157 15.17 -21.34 -12.80
CA ASP A 157 14.46 -22.22 -11.89
C ASP A 157 12.96 -21.97 -11.79
N ALA A 158 12.39 -21.04 -12.58
CA ALA A 158 10.96 -20.74 -12.62
C ALA A 158 10.08 -21.98 -12.83
N TRP A 159 10.59 -22.97 -13.54
CA TRP A 159 9.92 -24.26 -13.77
C TRP A 159 9.64 -25.04 -12.48
N TYR A 160 10.46 -24.85 -11.43
CA TYR A 160 10.33 -25.57 -10.15
C TYR A 160 9.55 -24.80 -9.09
N GLN A 161 9.03 -23.60 -9.36
CA GLN A 161 8.35 -22.77 -8.37
C GLN A 161 7.22 -23.49 -7.63
N TRP A 162 6.34 -24.19 -8.35
CA TRP A 162 5.24 -24.95 -7.77
C TRP A 162 5.71 -26.10 -6.88
N HIS A 163 6.81 -26.74 -7.24
CA HIS A 163 7.43 -27.79 -6.44
C HIS A 163 8.05 -27.21 -5.16
N LEU A 164 8.74 -26.07 -5.29
CA LEU A 164 9.33 -25.37 -4.15
C LEU A 164 8.26 -24.85 -3.17
N MET A 165 7.17 -24.28 -3.67
CA MET A 165 6.04 -23.85 -2.86
C MET A 165 5.45 -25.03 -2.08
N ARG A 166 5.16 -26.15 -2.77
CA ARG A 166 4.63 -27.34 -2.13
C ARG A 166 5.61 -27.96 -1.13
N TYR A 167 6.90 -27.98 -1.47
CA TYR A 167 7.96 -28.40 -0.55
C TYR A 167 7.96 -27.54 0.72
N SER A 168 7.95 -26.23 0.57
CA SER A 168 7.93 -25.26 1.65
C SER A 168 6.74 -25.47 2.59
N THR A 169 5.53 -25.60 2.00
CA THR A 169 4.28 -25.84 2.73
C THR A 169 4.31 -27.16 3.51
N LEU A 170 4.68 -28.26 2.85
CA LEU A 170 4.74 -29.56 3.51
C LEU A 170 5.80 -29.61 4.60
N ARG A 171 6.94 -28.95 4.38
CA ARG A 171 8.00 -28.88 5.39
C ARG A 171 7.54 -28.18 6.65
N ASP A 172 6.86 -27.05 6.51
CA ASP A 172 6.32 -26.30 7.64
C ASP A 172 5.25 -27.11 8.40
N ILE A 173 4.35 -27.79 7.69
CA ILE A 173 3.33 -28.68 8.30
C ILE A 173 4.00 -29.81 9.10
N VAL A 174 5.02 -30.47 8.52
CA VAL A 174 5.73 -31.56 9.17
C VAL A 174 6.48 -31.06 10.42
N GLU A 175 7.15 -29.90 10.33
CA GLU A 175 7.87 -29.31 11.45
C GLU A 175 6.92 -28.88 12.59
N GLN A 176 5.73 -28.37 12.28
CA GLN A 176 4.75 -27.91 13.29
C GLN A 176 3.94 -29.04 13.93
N PHE A 177 3.52 -30.02 13.14
CA PHE A 177 2.51 -31.03 13.57
C PHE A 177 3.02 -32.46 13.63
N GLY A 178 4.22 -32.75 13.08
CA GLY A 178 4.75 -34.11 12.99
C GLY A 178 3.90 -35.04 12.14
N ASP A 179 3.13 -34.50 11.17
CA ASP A 179 2.18 -35.24 10.36
C ASP A 179 2.84 -36.26 9.43
N TYR A 180 2.62 -37.54 9.70
CA TYR A 180 3.25 -38.65 8.94
C TYR A 180 2.85 -38.68 7.45
N PRO A 181 1.58 -38.53 7.04
CA PRO A 181 1.23 -38.42 5.63
C PRO A 181 1.94 -37.28 4.91
N SER A 182 2.07 -36.14 5.53
CA SER A 182 2.81 -35.00 4.97
C SER A 182 4.30 -35.27 4.85
N THR A 183 4.89 -36.03 5.78
CA THR A 183 6.31 -36.47 5.71
C THR A 183 6.57 -37.29 4.44
N ALA A 184 5.72 -38.27 4.13
CA ALA A 184 5.86 -39.08 2.92
C ALA A 184 5.68 -38.25 1.62
N GLN A 185 4.80 -37.25 1.63
CA GLN A 185 4.62 -36.32 0.52
C GLN A 185 5.81 -35.38 0.37
N LEU A 186 6.38 -34.91 1.49
CA LEU A 186 7.56 -34.06 1.51
C LEU A 186 8.74 -34.72 0.83
N GLU A 187 9.03 -35.98 1.16
CA GLU A 187 10.11 -36.73 0.50
C GLU A 187 9.85 -36.95 -1.00
N LYS A 188 8.59 -37.21 -1.40
CA LYS A 188 8.24 -37.34 -2.81
C LYS A 188 8.47 -36.04 -3.59
N ILE A 189 8.11 -34.90 -3.00
CA ILE A 189 8.28 -33.59 -3.68
C ILE A 189 9.74 -33.18 -3.73
N LYS A 190 10.49 -33.40 -2.66
CA LYS A 190 11.93 -33.14 -2.55
C LYS A 190 12.72 -33.83 -3.67
N ASN A 191 12.37 -35.10 -3.98
CA ASN A 191 12.99 -35.87 -5.06
C ASN A 191 12.65 -35.36 -6.48
N LYS A 192 11.68 -34.46 -6.63
CA LYS A 192 11.33 -33.83 -7.93
C LYS A 192 12.07 -32.51 -8.17
N ILE A 193 12.77 -31.98 -7.16
CA ILE A 193 13.49 -30.71 -7.23
C ILE A 193 14.98 -31.02 -7.32
N PRO A 194 15.72 -30.47 -8.30
CA PRO A 194 17.18 -30.59 -8.33
C PRO A 194 17.80 -30.14 -7.01
N GLN A 195 18.76 -30.89 -6.51
CA GLN A 195 19.37 -30.65 -5.20
C GLN A 195 19.95 -29.24 -5.08
N GLU A 196 20.57 -28.74 -6.13
CA GLU A 196 21.14 -27.37 -6.16
C GLU A 196 20.06 -26.30 -5.97
N ILE A 197 18.91 -26.43 -6.65
CA ILE A 197 17.78 -25.50 -6.54
C ILE A 197 17.18 -25.54 -5.13
N LEU A 198 16.99 -26.76 -4.61
CA LEU A 198 16.47 -26.96 -3.26
C LEU A 198 17.43 -26.37 -2.20
N GLN A 199 18.72 -26.52 -2.40
CA GLN A 199 19.73 -25.95 -1.51
C GLN A 199 19.70 -24.42 -1.53
N LYS A 200 19.68 -23.79 -2.72
CA LYS A 200 19.55 -22.33 -2.85
C LYS A 200 18.31 -21.81 -2.13
N TYR A 201 17.16 -22.47 -2.33
CA TYR A 201 15.91 -22.11 -1.68
C TYR A 201 16.00 -22.20 -0.14
N ASN A 202 16.57 -23.29 0.39
CA ASN A 202 16.74 -23.45 1.83
C ASN A 202 17.74 -22.44 2.42
N VAL A 203 18.82 -22.14 1.71
CA VAL A 203 19.83 -21.16 2.14
C VAL A 203 19.21 -19.78 2.26
N LEU A 204 18.37 -19.36 1.31
CA LEU A 204 17.68 -18.06 1.37
C LEU A 204 16.93 -17.88 2.71
N TYR A 205 16.10 -18.84 3.10
CA TYR A 205 15.33 -18.73 4.35
C TYR A 205 16.18 -18.92 5.60
N SER A 206 17.18 -19.80 5.58
CA SER A 206 18.05 -20.00 6.73
C SER A 206 18.96 -18.80 6.99
N THR A 207 19.46 -18.14 5.94
CA THR A 207 20.24 -16.91 6.05
C THR A 207 19.37 -15.78 6.59
N ASN A 208 18.16 -15.58 6.02
CA ASN A 208 17.22 -14.58 6.51
C ASN A 208 16.83 -14.80 7.99
N ASP A 209 16.60 -16.06 8.41
CA ASP A 209 16.29 -16.40 9.79
C ASP A 209 17.45 -16.06 10.74
N SER A 210 18.69 -16.47 10.39
CA SER A 210 19.90 -16.16 11.18
C SER A 210 20.16 -14.67 11.26
N PHE A 211 19.97 -13.93 10.16
CA PHE A 211 20.12 -12.48 10.11
C PHE A 211 19.10 -11.79 11.04
N ASN A 212 17.83 -12.14 10.94
CA ASN A 212 16.76 -11.55 11.77
C ASN A 212 16.95 -11.82 13.26
N LYS A 213 17.55 -12.97 13.63
CA LYS A 213 17.97 -13.27 15.02
C LYS A 213 19.03 -12.29 15.51
N GLN A 214 20.07 -12.03 14.72
CA GLN A 214 21.13 -11.09 15.06
C GLN A 214 20.60 -9.65 15.10
N LEU A 215 19.73 -9.29 14.14
CA LEU A 215 19.10 -7.99 14.08
C LEU A 215 18.23 -7.71 15.32
N ALA A 216 17.46 -8.69 15.78
CA ALA A 216 16.66 -8.56 17.00
C ALA A 216 17.55 -8.29 18.23
N ALA A 217 18.69 -8.98 18.36
CA ALA A 217 19.63 -8.75 19.45
C ALA A 217 20.27 -7.36 19.40
N LEU A 218 20.66 -6.88 18.20
CA LEU A 218 21.20 -5.53 18.02
C LEU A 218 20.17 -4.46 18.33
N CYS A 219 18.94 -4.59 17.80
CA CYS A 219 17.87 -3.63 18.04
C CYS A 219 17.56 -3.51 19.54
N ALA A 220 17.56 -4.63 20.28
CA ALA A 220 17.39 -4.61 21.74
C ALA A 220 18.53 -3.87 22.43
N ALA A 221 19.78 -4.14 22.06
CA ALA A 221 20.96 -3.50 22.65
C ALA A 221 21.00 -1.98 22.37
N LYS A 222 20.48 -1.54 21.25
CA LYS A 222 20.44 -0.13 20.81
C LYS A 222 19.14 0.59 21.16
N ASN A 223 18.17 -0.12 21.74
CA ASN A 223 16.80 0.38 21.98
C ASN A 223 16.12 0.87 20.68
N TYR A 224 16.33 0.16 19.56
CA TYR A 224 15.65 0.42 18.29
C TYR A 224 14.32 -0.30 18.22
N THR A 225 13.36 0.26 17.50
CA THR A 225 12.15 -0.46 17.10
C THR A 225 12.47 -1.38 15.92
N LEU A 226 12.07 -2.65 16.00
CA LEU A 226 12.22 -3.63 14.92
C LEU A 226 10.88 -4.02 14.33
N VAL A 227 10.75 -3.91 13.00
CA VAL A 227 9.61 -4.43 12.25
C VAL A 227 10.09 -5.50 11.27
N ILE A 228 9.44 -6.67 11.29
CA ILE A 228 9.70 -7.72 10.32
C ILE A 228 8.45 -7.96 9.48
N GLY A 229 8.53 -7.58 8.21
CA GLY A 229 7.49 -7.81 7.22
C GLY A 229 7.56 -9.22 6.66
N GLN A 230 6.41 -9.85 6.44
CA GLN A 230 6.30 -11.09 5.70
C GLN A 230 5.74 -10.78 4.31
N ASP A 231 6.59 -10.90 3.28
CA ASP A 231 6.17 -10.75 1.87
C ASP A 231 5.16 -11.85 1.51
N ASP A 232 4.66 -11.87 0.29
CA ASP A 232 3.63 -12.79 -0.21
C ASP A 232 3.80 -14.23 0.31
N ALA A 233 2.79 -14.74 1.00
CA ALA A 233 2.84 -16.03 1.68
C ALA A 233 1.52 -16.80 1.55
N GLN A 234 1.47 -17.96 2.19
CA GLN A 234 0.28 -18.77 2.40
C GLN A 234 0.22 -19.17 3.88
N PRO A 235 -0.88 -19.76 4.38
CA PRO A 235 -0.99 -20.18 5.78
C PRO A 235 0.14 -21.09 6.29
N PHE A 236 0.80 -21.80 5.39
CA PHE A 236 1.97 -22.64 5.69
C PHE A 236 3.11 -22.35 4.72
N GLY A 237 4.34 -22.55 5.18
CA GLY A 237 5.54 -22.43 4.39
C GLY A 237 6.72 -21.86 5.17
N LEU A 238 7.91 -21.92 4.59
CA LEU A 238 9.13 -21.39 5.22
C LEU A 238 9.03 -19.91 5.62
N PRO A 239 8.30 -19.03 4.90
CA PRO A 239 8.02 -17.67 5.37
C PRO A 239 7.31 -17.64 6.74
N ASN A 240 6.31 -18.50 6.96
CA ASN A 240 5.59 -18.57 8.24
C ASN A 240 6.48 -19.09 9.37
N ARG A 241 7.29 -20.10 9.09
CA ARG A 241 8.29 -20.58 10.04
C ARG A 241 9.24 -19.46 10.47
N ASN A 242 9.82 -18.74 9.50
CA ASN A 242 10.72 -17.63 9.79
C ASN A 242 10.01 -16.49 10.56
N ARG A 243 8.74 -16.21 10.28
CA ARG A 243 7.94 -15.25 11.05
C ARG A 243 7.78 -15.71 12.51
N THR A 244 7.41 -16.96 12.74
CA THR A 244 7.30 -17.53 14.09
C THR A 244 8.63 -17.46 14.86
N HIS A 245 9.74 -17.74 14.18
CA HIS A 245 11.09 -17.60 14.74
C HIS A 245 11.41 -16.14 15.08
N ALA A 246 11.11 -15.21 14.16
CA ALA A 246 11.34 -13.78 14.37
C ALA A 246 10.58 -13.25 15.61
N GLU A 247 9.32 -13.64 15.78
CA GLU A 247 8.52 -13.32 16.97
C GLU A 247 9.15 -13.87 18.25
N ALA A 248 9.69 -15.10 18.18
CA ALA A 248 10.40 -15.70 19.32
C ALA A 248 11.73 -14.98 19.62
N TYR A 249 12.47 -14.56 18.59
CA TYR A 249 13.70 -13.78 18.76
C TYR A 249 13.43 -12.42 19.40
N MET A 250 12.44 -11.69 18.93
CA MET A 250 12.03 -10.40 19.50
C MET A 250 11.65 -10.54 20.99
N ARG A 251 10.85 -11.54 21.34
CA ARG A 251 10.47 -11.80 22.75
C ARG A 251 11.68 -12.12 23.62
N ARG A 252 12.58 -13.00 23.15
CA ARG A 252 13.80 -13.40 23.90
C ARG A 252 14.78 -12.25 24.06
N ALA A 253 14.87 -11.36 23.06
CA ALA A 253 15.71 -10.18 23.11
C ALA A 253 15.13 -9.07 24.01
N GLY A 254 13.89 -9.20 24.47
CA GLY A 254 13.22 -8.19 25.30
C GLY A 254 12.89 -6.91 24.55
N LEU A 255 12.66 -6.98 23.24
CA LEU A 255 12.27 -5.83 22.44
C LEU A 255 10.97 -5.21 22.94
N SER A 256 10.86 -3.89 22.82
CA SER A 256 9.69 -3.13 23.22
C SER A 256 8.41 -3.63 22.51
N SER A 257 7.23 -3.36 23.09
CA SER A 257 5.93 -3.68 22.47
C SER A 257 5.69 -2.95 21.13
N ALA A 258 6.58 -1.99 20.83
CA ALA A 258 6.63 -1.29 19.55
C ALA A 258 7.17 -2.18 18.42
N SER A 259 8.04 -3.13 18.72
CA SER A 259 8.56 -4.08 17.73
C SER A 259 7.51 -5.15 17.41
N THR A 260 7.37 -5.50 16.13
CA THR A 260 6.31 -6.39 15.65
C THR A 260 6.67 -7.09 14.35
N THR A 261 5.98 -8.20 14.07
CA THR A 261 5.89 -8.75 12.72
C THR A 261 4.62 -8.28 12.05
N THR A 262 4.58 -8.21 10.72
CA THR A 262 3.38 -7.87 9.96
C THR A 262 3.32 -8.63 8.64
N CYS A 263 2.12 -8.94 8.13
CA CYS A 263 1.93 -9.45 6.77
C CYS A 263 2.03 -8.29 5.78
N GLY A 264 2.78 -8.48 4.69
CA GLY A 264 3.05 -7.47 3.67
C GLY A 264 4.41 -6.80 3.85
N ALA A 265 4.80 -6.03 2.84
CA ALA A 265 6.11 -5.41 2.76
C ALA A 265 6.03 -3.94 2.31
N ASP A 266 5.31 -3.66 1.22
CA ASP A 266 5.32 -2.37 0.53
C ASP A 266 4.71 -1.22 1.35
N GLU A 267 3.75 -1.52 2.22
CA GLU A 267 3.03 -0.55 3.05
C GLU A 267 3.72 -0.23 4.39
N ILE A 268 4.82 -0.92 4.73
CA ILE A 268 5.47 -0.77 6.05
C ILE A 268 5.88 0.68 6.31
N ALA A 269 6.53 1.35 5.35
CA ALA A 269 6.92 2.74 5.50
C ALA A 269 5.71 3.66 5.75
N GLN A 270 4.62 3.44 5.03
CA GLN A 270 3.36 4.19 5.18
C GLN A 270 2.79 4.06 6.59
N MET A 271 2.76 2.84 7.11
CA MET A 271 2.27 2.53 8.46
C MET A 271 3.19 3.09 9.55
N LEU A 272 4.51 3.11 9.33
CA LEU A 272 5.47 3.70 10.27
C LEU A 272 5.32 5.22 10.33
N ILE A 273 5.02 5.90 9.22
CA ILE A 273 4.69 7.32 9.20
C ILE A 273 3.41 7.59 10.01
N ALA A 274 2.35 6.79 9.80
CA ALA A 274 1.12 6.91 10.58
C ALA A 274 1.34 6.66 12.07
N ARG A 275 2.15 5.66 12.41
CA ARG A 275 2.54 5.36 13.78
C ARG A 275 3.31 6.53 14.41
N ARG A 276 4.31 7.08 13.70
CA ARG A 276 5.06 8.25 14.18
C ARG A 276 4.13 9.43 14.42
N PHE A 277 3.23 9.71 13.49
CA PHE A 277 2.20 10.74 13.65
C PHE A 277 1.37 10.50 14.93
N CYS A 278 0.92 9.28 15.19
CA CYS A 278 0.15 8.93 16.37
C CYS A 278 0.97 9.14 17.66
N GLN A 279 2.27 8.79 17.64
CA GLN A 279 3.18 8.95 18.78
C GLN A 279 3.39 10.43 19.14
N ILE A 280 3.81 11.26 18.18
CA ILE A 280 4.11 12.68 18.44
C ILE A 280 2.87 13.48 18.86
N ASN A 281 1.68 13.05 18.46
CA ASN A 281 0.41 13.71 18.81
C ASN A 281 -0.32 13.03 19.98
N ASN A 282 0.28 12.02 20.62
CA ASN A 282 -0.36 11.20 21.67
C ASN A 282 -1.78 10.75 21.28
N TYR A 283 -1.96 10.35 20.01
CA TYR A 283 -3.23 9.97 19.43
C TYR A 283 -3.32 8.46 19.27
N LYS A 284 -4.43 7.88 19.71
CA LYS A 284 -4.74 6.45 19.55
C LYS A 284 -6.06 6.32 18.80
N PRO A 285 -6.05 6.17 17.46
CA PRO A 285 -7.27 6.06 16.67
C PRO A 285 -8.07 4.82 17.06
N LYS A 286 -9.40 4.99 17.23
CA LYS A 286 -10.34 3.92 17.46
C LYS A 286 -10.95 3.49 16.15
N PHE A 287 -10.73 2.24 15.76
CA PHE A 287 -11.26 1.65 14.53
C PHE A 287 -12.44 0.75 14.81
N TYR A 288 -13.51 0.89 14.05
CA TYR A 288 -14.60 -0.06 13.94
C TYR A 288 -14.50 -0.77 12.59
N ILE A 289 -14.63 -2.10 12.55
CA ILE A 289 -14.55 -2.86 11.31
C ILE A 289 -15.97 -3.26 10.90
N GLU A 290 -16.36 -2.88 9.70
CA GLU A 290 -17.60 -3.26 9.04
C GLU A 290 -17.29 -4.09 7.79
N TYR A 291 -17.60 -5.37 7.84
CA TYR A 291 -17.43 -6.26 6.69
C TYR A 291 -18.66 -6.22 5.77
N THR A 292 -18.43 -6.23 4.45
CA THR A 292 -19.50 -6.23 3.46
C THR A 292 -20.26 -7.55 3.42
N THR A 293 -19.59 -8.68 3.76
CA THR A 293 -20.16 -10.02 3.84
C THR A 293 -19.71 -10.71 5.13
N GLY A 294 -20.45 -11.72 5.57
CA GLY A 294 -20.10 -12.49 6.78
C GLY A 294 -18.81 -13.30 6.62
N SER A 295 -18.49 -13.73 5.40
CA SER A 295 -17.30 -14.52 5.07
C SER A 295 -16.02 -13.66 4.99
N ALA A 296 -16.13 -12.36 4.71
CA ALA A 296 -14.98 -11.48 4.50
C ALA A 296 -13.99 -11.49 5.68
N ALA A 297 -14.47 -11.56 6.91
CA ALA A 297 -13.62 -11.60 8.10
C ALA A 297 -12.69 -12.82 8.14
N THR A 298 -13.19 -13.98 7.72
CA THR A 298 -12.49 -15.27 7.75
C THR A 298 -11.80 -15.62 6.44
N ALA A 299 -11.99 -14.81 5.40
CA ALA A 299 -11.35 -15.01 4.10
C ALA A 299 -9.83 -14.93 4.22
N ILE A 300 -9.14 -15.89 3.62
CA ILE A 300 -7.69 -15.83 3.40
C ILE A 300 -7.51 -15.38 1.96
N MET A 301 -7.22 -14.10 1.79
CA MET A 301 -7.05 -13.50 0.47
C MET A 301 -5.77 -14.00 -0.20
N PRO A 302 -5.66 -13.94 -1.53
CA PRO A 302 -4.45 -14.34 -2.24
C PRO A 302 -3.19 -13.69 -1.65
N TYR A 303 -2.12 -14.47 -1.59
CA TYR A 303 -0.82 -14.06 -1.06
C TYR A 303 -0.80 -13.71 0.45
N MET A 304 -1.85 -14.06 1.19
CA MET A 304 -1.93 -13.83 2.64
C MET A 304 -1.68 -15.11 3.44
N ALA A 305 -0.93 -14.98 4.53
CA ALA A 305 -0.68 -16.08 5.48
C ALA A 305 -1.78 -16.24 6.53
N VAL A 306 -2.63 -15.23 6.68
CA VAL A 306 -3.65 -15.13 7.73
C VAL A 306 -4.97 -14.63 7.17
N THR A 307 -6.05 -14.75 7.94
CA THR A 307 -7.36 -14.21 7.54
C THR A 307 -7.35 -12.69 7.41
N ALA A 308 -8.27 -12.14 6.64
CA ALA A 308 -8.44 -10.70 6.48
C ALA A 308 -8.61 -9.99 7.84
N GLN A 309 -9.38 -10.57 8.75
CA GLN A 309 -9.54 -10.04 10.12
C GLN A 309 -8.22 -10.01 10.88
N ALA A 310 -7.45 -11.10 10.87
CA ALA A 310 -6.18 -11.16 11.59
C ALA A 310 -5.17 -10.15 11.01
N ALA A 311 -5.08 -10.04 9.68
CA ALA A 311 -4.24 -9.05 9.02
C ALA A 311 -4.65 -7.63 9.40
N LEU A 312 -5.95 -7.33 9.41
CA LEU A 312 -6.45 -6.00 9.72
C LEU A 312 -6.20 -5.60 11.18
N LEU A 313 -6.40 -6.53 12.12
CA LEU A 313 -6.08 -6.31 13.54
C LEU A 313 -4.59 -6.01 13.75
N ASP A 314 -3.72 -6.71 13.01
CA ASP A 314 -2.28 -6.45 12.99
C ASP A 314 -1.99 -5.02 12.49
N LYS A 315 -2.59 -4.58 11.37
CA LYS A 315 -2.43 -3.22 10.83
C LYS A 315 -2.91 -2.14 11.80
N ILE A 316 -4.07 -2.32 12.43
CA ILE A 316 -4.59 -1.40 13.44
C ILE A 316 -3.61 -1.27 14.61
N LYS A 317 -3.14 -2.39 15.17
CA LYS A 317 -2.16 -2.39 16.26
C LYS A 317 -0.84 -1.74 15.83
N PHE A 318 -0.39 -2.04 14.62
CA PHE A 318 0.87 -1.51 14.09
C PHE A 318 0.86 0.01 14.00
N THR A 319 -0.22 0.65 13.56
CA THR A 319 -0.34 2.11 13.53
C THR A 319 -0.52 2.76 14.90
N GLY A 320 -0.57 1.97 15.98
CA GLY A 320 -0.81 2.45 17.34
C GLY A 320 -2.30 2.66 17.66
N GLY A 321 -3.19 2.19 16.80
CA GLY A 321 -4.65 2.25 16.98
C GLY A 321 -5.19 1.14 17.86
N MET A 322 -6.49 1.20 18.11
CA MET A 322 -7.23 0.19 18.85
C MET A 322 -8.57 -0.14 18.19
N LEU A 323 -8.99 -1.39 18.33
CA LEU A 323 -10.33 -1.80 17.91
C LEU A 323 -11.39 -1.34 18.91
N THR A 324 -12.52 -0.87 18.41
CA THR A 324 -13.74 -0.68 19.21
C THR A 324 -14.88 -1.51 18.63
N GLN A 325 -15.77 -1.99 19.53
CA GLN A 325 -17.02 -2.66 19.15
C GLN A 325 -18.20 -1.67 19.08
N ASN A 326 -17.98 -0.42 19.50
CA ASN A 326 -19.00 0.61 19.50
C ASN A 326 -18.80 1.56 18.32
N LEU A 327 -19.69 1.48 17.34
CA LEU A 327 -19.69 2.34 16.14
C LEU A 327 -19.67 3.84 16.48
N ASN A 328 -20.29 4.24 17.60
CA ASN A 328 -20.37 5.65 17.99
C ASN A 328 -19.07 6.18 18.57
N GLU A 329 -18.22 5.31 19.10
CA GLU A 329 -16.91 5.67 19.65
C GLU A 329 -15.80 5.61 18.59
N ALA A 330 -16.08 5.08 17.41
CA ALA A 330 -15.09 4.93 16.36
C ALA A 330 -14.68 6.29 15.80
N ASP A 331 -13.37 6.50 15.70
CA ASP A 331 -12.80 7.59 14.92
C ASP A 331 -12.85 7.28 13.43
N VAL A 332 -12.70 6.00 13.06
CA VAL A 332 -12.71 5.46 11.70
C VAL A 332 -13.56 4.21 11.62
N ILE A 333 -14.36 4.11 10.58
CA ILE A 333 -14.99 2.84 10.16
C ILE A 333 -14.17 2.29 8.99
N LEU A 334 -13.57 1.12 9.16
CA LEU A 334 -12.96 0.37 8.08
C LEU A 334 -14.05 -0.47 7.41
N TYR A 335 -14.48 -0.06 6.22
CA TYR A 335 -15.47 -0.76 5.41
C TYR A 335 -14.74 -1.73 4.48
N VAL A 336 -14.79 -3.02 4.83
CA VAL A 336 -13.92 -4.05 4.27
C VAL A 336 -14.69 -4.92 3.30
N HIS A 337 -14.24 -4.94 2.04
CA HIS A 337 -14.74 -5.80 0.99
C HIS A 337 -13.67 -6.83 0.58
N CYS A 338 -14.05 -8.10 0.60
CA CYS A 338 -13.28 -9.22 0.07
C CYS A 338 -14.16 -9.90 -0.97
N GLY A 339 -14.22 -9.34 -2.17
CA GLY A 339 -15.10 -9.79 -3.24
C GLY A 339 -14.66 -11.12 -3.85
N SER A 340 -15.63 -11.94 -4.21
CA SER A 340 -15.41 -13.21 -4.91
C SER A 340 -16.52 -13.45 -5.93
N ALA A 341 -16.34 -14.45 -6.80
CA ALA A 341 -17.39 -14.85 -7.73
C ALA A 341 -18.67 -15.32 -7.03
N LYS A 342 -18.57 -15.82 -5.77
CA LYS A 342 -19.72 -16.28 -4.97
C LYS A 342 -20.40 -15.14 -4.20
N GLU A 343 -19.64 -14.16 -3.78
CA GLU A 343 -20.10 -13.02 -3.00
C GLU A 343 -19.64 -11.69 -3.66
N PRO A 344 -20.20 -11.34 -4.84
CA PRO A 344 -19.86 -10.09 -5.51
C PRO A 344 -20.45 -8.90 -4.76
N ALA A 345 -19.85 -7.73 -4.99
CA ALA A 345 -20.39 -6.48 -4.50
C ALA A 345 -21.81 -6.23 -5.00
N ASN A 346 -22.66 -5.61 -4.19
CA ASN A 346 -24.07 -5.37 -4.52
C ASN A 346 -24.58 -4.02 -3.97
N GLU A 347 -25.76 -3.63 -4.43
CA GLU A 347 -26.39 -2.35 -4.10
C GLU A 347 -26.60 -2.14 -2.58
N LYS A 348 -26.91 -3.20 -1.80
CA LYS A 348 -27.09 -3.07 -0.35
C LYS A 348 -25.80 -2.61 0.35
N MET A 349 -24.64 -3.05 -0.15
CA MET A 349 -23.34 -2.60 0.36
C MET A 349 -23.14 -1.11 0.08
N ALA A 350 -23.50 -0.64 -1.12
CA ALA A 350 -23.43 0.78 -1.48
C ALA A 350 -24.38 1.63 -0.63
N GLN A 351 -25.62 1.19 -0.45
CA GLN A 351 -26.62 1.87 0.39
C GLN A 351 -26.15 1.98 1.86
N LYS A 352 -25.59 0.91 2.41
CA LYS A 352 -25.04 0.91 3.77
C LYS A 352 -23.88 1.90 3.91
N LEU A 353 -22.95 1.91 2.99
CA LEU A 353 -21.83 2.86 2.98
C LEU A 353 -22.34 4.31 2.89
N GLN A 354 -23.29 4.59 1.99
CA GLN A 354 -23.88 5.92 1.86
C GLN A 354 -24.59 6.36 3.16
N ALA A 355 -25.27 5.45 3.85
CA ALA A 355 -25.90 5.74 5.13
C ALA A 355 -24.86 6.12 6.21
N LEU A 356 -23.71 5.43 6.24
CA LEU A 356 -22.61 5.77 7.15
C LEU A 356 -22.04 7.17 6.84
N LEU A 357 -21.81 7.49 5.57
CA LEU A 357 -21.34 8.82 5.15
C LEU A 357 -22.35 9.92 5.49
N ASN A 358 -23.64 9.68 5.27
CA ASN A 358 -24.70 10.64 5.61
C ASN A 358 -24.84 10.87 7.12
N SER A 359 -24.47 9.91 7.94
CA SER A 359 -24.42 10.06 9.40
C SER A 359 -23.17 10.78 9.92
N GLY A 360 -22.34 11.31 9.01
CA GLY A 360 -21.11 12.04 9.36
C GLY A 360 -19.96 11.17 9.85
N LYS A 361 -20.02 9.85 9.62
CA LYS A 361 -18.94 8.92 9.99
C LYS A 361 -17.76 9.02 9.02
N HIS A 362 -16.55 8.87 9.55
CA HIS A 362 -15.32 8.79 8.76
C HIS A 362 -15.12 7.36 8.28
N VAL A 363 -15.34 7.11 7.00
CA VAL A 363 -15.29 5.77 6.41
C VAL A 363 -14.07 5.63 5.51
N ALA A 364 -13.26 4.61 5.76
CA ALA A 364 -12.16 4.16 4.92
C ALA A 364 -12.57 2.84 4.24
N VAL A 365 -12.42 2.75 2.92
CA VAL A 365 -12.76 1.55 2.15
C VAL A 365 -11.49 0.76 1.85
N ILE A 366 -11.52 -0.53 2.19
CA ILE A 366 -10.55 -1.55 1.77
C ILE A 366 -11.27 -2.43 0.77
N ASP A 367 -10.87 -2.34 -0.50
CA ASP A 367 -11.55 -2.99 -1.61
C ASP A 367 -10.65 -4.05 -2.25
N ALA A 368 -10.84 -5.31 -1.91
CA ALA A 368 -10.06 -6.43 -2.41
C ALA A 368 -10.95 -7.49 -3.09
N SER A 369 -10.37 -8.28 -3.97
CA SER A 369 -11.03 -9.39 -4.65
C SER A 369 -10.14 -10.63 -4.73
N GLU A 370 -10.76 -11.84 -4.71
CA GLU A 370 -10.04 -13.11 -4.78
C GLU A 370 -9.28 -13.31 -6.09
N ASP A 371 -9.87 -12.89 -7.21
CA ASP A 371 -9.29 -13.12 -8.54
C ASP A 371 -8.69 -11.84 -9.16
N TYR A 372 -8.56 -10.76 -8.39
CA TYR A 372 -8.13 -9.43 -8.87
C TYR A 372 -9.02 -8.84 -9.97
N GLU A 373 -10.21 -9.38 -10.18
CA GLU A 373 -11.16 -8.94 -11.20
C GLU A 373 -11.96 -7.72 -10.76
N SER A 374 -12.09 -6.74 -11.67
CA SER A 374 -12.85 -5.50 -11.40
C SER A 374 -14.33 -5.76 -11.10
N SER A 375 -14.90 -6.83 -11.65
CA SER A 375 -16.30 -7.26 -11.42
C SER A 375 -16.58 -7.71 -9.99
N GLN A 376 -15.55 -8.07 -9.24
CA GLN A 376 -15.64 -8.48 -7.84
C GLN A 376 -15.40 -7.31 -6.87
N MET A 377 -14.99 -6.14 -7.37
CA MET A 377 -14.67 -4.98 -6.55
C MET A 377 -15.92 -4.21 -6.13
N LEU A 378 -15.82 -3.50 -5.01
CA LEU A 378 -16.90 -2.68 -4.47
C LEU A 378 -17.06 -1.35 -5.23
N LEU A 379 -15.97 -0.72 -5.67
CA LEU A 379 -15.99 0.61 -6.28
C LEU A 379 -16.95 0.76 -7.46
N PRO A 380 -17.05 -0.17 -8.43
CA PRO A 380 -18.03 -0.06 -9.52
C PRO A 380 -19.48 0.07 -9.03
N VAL A 381 -19.80 -0.67 -7.96
CA VAL A 381 -21.14 -0.64 -7.37
C VAL A 381 -21.39 0.67 -6.63
N LEU A 382 -20.36 1.21 -5.95
CA LEU A 382 -20.45 2.53 -5.32
C LEU A 382 -20.71 3.63 -6.35
N LEU A 383 -19.98 3.61 -7.47
CA LEU A 383 -20.17 4.58 -8.57
C LEU A 383 -21.53 4.46 -9.21
N ALA A 384 -21.98 3.25 -9.52
CA ALA A 384 -23.31 3.00 -10.14
C ALA A 384 -24.47 3.43 -9.23
N ASN A 385 -24.27 3.46 -7.92
CA ASN A 385 -25.28 3.90 -6.94
C ASN A 385 -25.07 5.36 -6.46
N ASN A 386 -24.22 6.13 -7.14
CA ASN A 386 -23.94 7.54 -6.83
C ASN A 386 -23.52 7.78 -5.37
N VAL A 387 -22.78 6.82 -4.76
CA VAL A 387 -22.22 7.01 -3.43
C VAL A 387 -21.24 8.18 -3.45
N THR A 388 -21.31 9.05 -2.45
CA THR A 388 -20.45 10.25 -2.34
C THR A 388 -19.03 9.88 -1.93
N ILE A 389 -18.28 9.22 -2.84
CA ILE A 389 -16.93 8.70 -2.56
C ILE A 389 -15.89 9.80 -2.30
N ASN A 390 -16.15 11.05 -2.70
CA ASN A 390 -15.32 12.20 -2.34
C ASN A 390 -15.33 12.56 -0.84
N LYS A 391 -16.20 11.92 -0.05
CA LYS A 391 -16.27 12.02 1.42
C LYS A 391 -15.57 10.88 2.14
N LEU A 392 -15.06 9.90 1.42
CA LEU A 392 -14.25 8.84 2.02
C LEU A 392 -12.97 9.42 2.62
N VAL A 393 -12.60 8.95 3.79
CA VAL A 393 -11.31 9.31 4.40
C VAL A 393 -10.16 8.53 3.81
N SER A 394 -10.46 7.37 3.22
CA SER A 394 -9.51 6.56 2.44
C SER A 394 -10.24 5.63 1.47
N TYR A 395 -9.61 5.34 0.37
CA TYR A 395 -9.88 4.20 -0.51
C TYR A 395 -8.55 3.52 -0.81
N SER A 396 -8.48 2.22 -0.69
CA SER A 396 -7.30 1.46 -1.10
C SER A 396 -7.69 0.07 -1.60
N ALA A 397 -7.08 -0.31 -2.72
CA ALA A 397 -7.30 -1.57 -3.43
C ALA A 397 -6.01 -2.11 -4.09
N TRP A 398 -4.86 -1.52 -3.76
CA TRP A 398 -3.60 -1.81 -4.43
C TRP A 398 -3.08 -3.20 -4.05
N ASN A 399 -2.70 -3.97 -5.07
CA ASN A 399 -1.98 -5.24 -5.00
C ASN A 399 -2.69 -6.28 -4.09
N THR A 400 -2.16 -6.57 -2.91
CA THR A 400 -2.71 -7.56 -1.98
C THR A 400 -3.62 -6.93 -0.93
N PHE A 401 -4.43 -7.75 -0.25
CA PHE A 401 -5.24 -7.28 0.88
C PHE A 401 -4.38 -6.62 1.96
N GLY A 402 -3.19 -7.15 2.25
CA GLY A 402 -2.26 -6.58 3.23
C GLY A 402 -1.85 -5.16 2.89
N ASN A 403 -1.48 -4.91 1.62
CA ASN A 403 -1.10 -3.58 1.13
C ASN A 403 -2.28 -2.60 1.22
N ALA A 404 -3.47 -3.00 0.72
CA ALA A 404 -4.65 -2.17 0.77
C ALA A 404 -5.07 -1.83 2.22
N ALA A 405 -5.08 -2.83 3.11
CA ALA A 405 -5.40 -2.65 4.51
C ALA A 405 -4.41 -1.71 5.23
N GLY A 406 -3.10 -1.88 4.97
CA GLY A 406 -2.07 -1.02 5.54
C GLY A 406 -2.20 0.44 5.12
N THR A 407 -2.35 0.69 3.80
CA THR A 407 -2.52 2.04 3.25
C THR A 407 -3.78 2.72 3.80
N ALA A 408 -4.92 2.02 3.76
CA ALA A 408 -6.19 2.57 4.27
C ALA A 408 -6.14 2.89 5.77
N THR A 409 -5.56 2.00 6.56
CA THR A 409 -5.40 2.19 8.01
C THR A 409 -4.47 3.36 8.30
N ALA A 410 -3.34 3.48 7.59
CA ALA A 410 -2.38 4.56 7.75
C ALA A 410 -3.00 5.93 7.40
N GLN A 411 -3.61 6.06 6.21
CA GLN A 411 -4.24 7.30 5.77
C GLN A 411 -5.34 7.75 6.74
N SER A 412 -6.22 6.85 7.13
CA SER A 412 -7.36 7.19 7.99
C SER A 412 -6.95 7.54 9.43
N ALA A 413 -5.91 6.89 9.98
CA ALA A 413 -5.34 7.25 11.26
C ALA A 413 -4.77 8.68 11.25
N ILE A 414 -4.00 9.02 10.22
CA ILE A 414 -3.43 10.35 10.03
C ILE A 414 -4.55 11.38 9.88
N PHE A 415 -5.49 11.15 8.96
CA PHE A 415 -6.57 12.10 8.70
C PHE A 415 -7.39 12.41 9.94
N THR A 416 -7.84 11.39 10.68
CA THR A 416 -8.68 11.59 11.88
C THR A 416 -7.91 12.21 13.05
N GLY A 417 -6.61 11.92 13.16
CA GLY A 417 -5.74 12.60 14.10
C GLY A 417 -5.54 14.08 13.76
N GLN A 418 -5.37 14.40 12.48
CA GLN A 418 -5.27 15.79 12.02
C GLN A 418 -6.57 16.58 12.25
N LEU A 419 -7.75 15.95 12.10
CA LEU A 419 -9.03 16.59 12.43
C LEU A 419 -9.09 17.06 13.89
N LYS A 420 -8.45 16.32 14.82
CA LYS A 420 -8.41 16.68 16.24
C LYS A 420 -7.35 17.73 16.55
N ARG A 421 -6.29 17.79 15.76
CA ARG A 421 -5.13 18.64 16.01
C ARG A 421 -5.20 20.00 15.32
N LEU A 422 -5.61 20.00 14.05
CA LEU A 422 -5.53 21.22 13.25
C LEU A 422 -6.60 22.25 13.65
N PRO A 423 -6.27 23.55 13.58
CA PRO A 423 -7.24 24.59 13.80
C PRO A 423 -8.30 24.59 12.68
N LYS A 424 -9.52 25.00 13.02
CA LYS A 424 -10.70 24.91 12.12
C LYS A 424 -10.48 25.54 10.74
N HIS A 425 -9.71 26.60 10.62
CA HIS A 425 -9.44 27.27 9.35
C HIS A 425 -8.57 26.45 8.38
N LEU A 426 -7.84 25.43 8.87
CA LEU A 426 -7.05 24.52 8.05
C LEU A 426 -7.80 23.23 7.66
N LEU A 427 -8.99 22.98 8.20
CA LEU A 427 -9.76 21.79 7.86
C LEU A 427 -10.10 21.69 6.36
N PRO A 428 -10.50 22.77 5.66
CA PRO A 428 -10.69 22.68 4.20
C PRO A 428 -9.44 22.20 3.47
N ALA A 429 -8.25 22.64 3.88
CA ALA A 429 -6.99 22.20 3.30
C ALA A 429 -6.69 20.72 3.62
N LEU A 430 -6.94 20.30 4.85
CA LEU A 430 -6.80 18.88 5.22
C LEU A 430 -7.67 17.97 4.34
N TYR A 431 -8.95 18.31 4.20
CA TYR A 431 -9.87 17.54 3.35
C TYR A 431 -9.44 17.55 1.88
N ALA A 432 -8.94 18.69 1.36
CA ALA A 432 -8.44 18.80 -0.01
C ALA A 432 -7.19 17.92 -0.24
N HIS A 433 -6.20 17.98 0.66
CA HIS A 433 -5.00 17.13 0.56
C HIS A 433 -5.33 15.64 0.70
N ASN A 434 -6.24 15.29 1.61
CA ASN A 434 -6.71 13.91 1.76
C ASN A 434 -7.45 13.42 0.50
N LEU A 435 -8.30 14.26 -0.10
CA LEU A 435 -8.99 13.92 -1.33
C LEU A 435 -8.01 13.72 -2.49
N ASN A 436 -6.98 14.58 -2.61
CA ASN A 436 -5.93 14.40 -3.63
C ASN A 436 -5.25 13.03 -3.51
N PHE A 437 -4.89 12.61 -2.30
CA PHE A 437 -4.33 11.28 -2.05
C PHE A 437 -5.34 10.18 -2.42
N THR A 438 -6.60 10.31 -2.02
CA THR A 438 -7.65 9.34 -2.34
C THR A 438 -7.90 9.24 -3.86
N VAL A 439 -7.87 10.36 -4.58
CA VAL A 439 -7.96 10.39 -6.06
C VAL A 439 -6.80 9.62 -6.69
N ALA A 440 -5.58 9.79 -6.18
CA ALA A 440 -4.44 9.01 -6.66
C ALA A 440 -4.66 7.50 -6.45
N ARG A 441 -5.22 7.08 -5.32
CA ARG A 441 -5.54 5.67 -5.06
C ARG A 441 -6.68 5.16 -5.95
N LEU A 442 -7.71 5.95 -6.22
CA LEU A 442 -8.78 5.57 -7.15
C LEU A 442 -8.24 5.33 -8.56
N LEU A 443 -7.36 6.22 -9.04
CA LEU A 443 -6.78 6.13 -10.38
C LEU A 443 -5.72 5.02 -10.49
N ASP A 444 -4.90 4.80 -9.47
CA ASP A 444 -3.86 3.76 -9.48
C ASP A 444 -4.46 2.40 -9.11
N ASP A 445 -5.00 2.26 -7.88
CA ASP A 445 -5.40 0.98 -7.32
C ASP A 445 -6.56 0.33 -8.09
N TYR A 446 -7.47 1.16 -8.63
CA TYR A 446 -8.62 0.65 -9.37
C TYR A 446 -8.48 0.87 -10.87
N SER A 447 -8.42 2.13 -11.35
CA SER A 447 -8.45 2.38 -12.79
C SER A 447 -7.27 1.73 -13.50
N TYR A 448 -6.04 1.90 -12.99
CA TYR A 448 -4.89 1.25 -13.58
C TYR A 448 -4.86 -0.25 -13.28
N GLN A 449 -4.84 -0.65 -12.02
CA GLN A 449 -4.58 -2.03 -11.62
C GLN A 449 -5.72 -3.00 -12.00
N LYS A 450 -6.99 -2.56 -11.96
CA LYS A 450 -8.14 -3.45 -12.20
C LYS A 450 -8.75 -3.30 -13.59
N LEU A 451 -8.64 -2.14 -14.23
CA LEU A 451 -9.26 -1.93 -15.54
C LEU A 451 -8.26 -1.99 -16.70
N LEU A 452 -7.05 -1.45 -16.53
CA LEU A 452 -6.08 -1.35 -17.63
C LEU A 452 -5.00 -2.42 -17.61
N HIS A 453 -4.40 -2.73 -16.45
CA HIS A 453 -3.20 -3.55 -16.33
C HIS A 453 -3.27 -4.87 -17.11
N HIS A 454 -4.32 -5.67 -16.91
CA HIS A 454 -4.49 -6.95 -17.62
C HIS A 454 -4.63 -6.75 -19.14
N ARG A 455 -5.38 -5.75 -19.59
CA ARG A 455 -5.56 -5.43 -21.02
C ARG A 455 -4.23 -5.00 -21.65
N LEU A 456 -3.46 -4.16 -20.96
CA LEU A 456 -2.15 -3.70 -21.43
C LEU A 456 -1.17 -4.88 -21.50
N SER A 457 -1.16 -5.76 -20.50
CA SER A 457 -0.39 -7.01 -20.51
C SER A 457 -0.72 -7.86 -21.73
N THR A 458 -2.01 -8.05 -22.02
CA THR A 458 -2.47 -8.80 -23.21
C THR A 458 -1.99 -8.15 -24.51
N ILE A 459 -2.12 -6.83 -24.65
CA ILE A 459 -1.66 -6.08 -25.84
C ILE A 459 -0.15 -6.27 -26.07
N LEU A 460 0.66 -6.16 -25.01
CA LEU A 460 2.11 -6.33 -25.09
C LEU A 460 2.48 -7.76 -25.46
N THR A 461 1.85 -8.75 -24.83
CA THR A 461 2.09 -10.19 -25.12
C THR A 461 1.73 -10.54 -26.56
N LEU A 462 0.61 -10.04 -27.09
CA LEU A 462 0.22 -10.23 -28.51
C LEU A 462 1.21 -9.59 -29.48
N ARG A 463 1.99 -8.61 -29.02
CA ARG A 463 3.09 -7.98 -29.78
C ARG A 463 4.45 -8.65 -29.56
N GLY A 464 4.47 -9.81 -28.90
CA GLY A 464 5.68 -10.57 -28.60
C GLY A 464 6.58 -9.93 -27.54
N GLN A 465 6.01 -9.04 -26.67
CA GLN A 465 6.75 -8.39 -25.60
C GLN A 465 6.43 -9.04 -24.24
N ASP A 466 7.44 -9.11 -23.40
CA ASP A 466 7.28 -9.48 -22.00
C ASP A 466 6.84 -8.25 -21.18
N PRO A 467 5.61 -8.23 -20.61
CA PRO A 467 5.14 -7.12 -19.78
C PRO A 467 6.00 -6.85 -18.55
N ALA A 468 6.76 -7.86 -18.09
CA ALA A 468 7.68 -7.75 -16.96
C ALA A 468 9.09 -7.28 -17.38
N ASN A 469 9.37 -7.09 -18.69
CA ASN A 469 10.70 -6.70 -19.16
C ASN A 469 10.62 -5.95 -20.50
N LEU A 470 10.17 -4.71 -20.46
CA LEU A 470 10.02 -3.87 -21.64
C LEU A 470 11.35 -3.25 -22.09
N ASN A 471 11.53 -3.13 -23.40
CA ASN A 471 12.54 -2.22 -23.95
C ASN A 471 12.00 -0.78 -23.97
N ASP A 472 12.86 0.21 -24.22
CA ASP A 472 12.50 1.63 -24.15
C ASP A 472 11.37 2.03 -25.10
N SER A 473 11.32 1.45 -26.32
CA SER A 473 10.26 1.75 -27.29
C SER A 473 8.90 1.25 -26.80
N TYR A 474 8.86 0.05 -26.22
CA TYR A 474 7.60 -0.50 -25.68
C TYR A 474 7.24 0.05 -24.31
N LYS A 475 8.23 0.52 -23.53
CA LYS A 475 7.96 1.32 -22.34
C LYS A 475 7.22 2.61 -22.73
N THR A 476 7.74 3.38 -23.68
CA THR A 476 7.09 4.60 -24.21
C THR A 476 5.71 4.29 -24.78
N PHE A 477 5.56 3.19 -25.53
CA PHE A 477 4.26 2.75 -26.04
C PHE A 477 3.26 2.47 -24.92
N ALA A 478 3.66 1.77 -23.86
CA ALA A 478 2.83 1.47 -22.71
C ALA A 478 2.46 2.76 -21.95
N GLU A 479 3.40 3.66 -21.71
CA GLU A 479 3.18 4.94 -21.05
C GLU A 479 2.15 5.80 -21.79
N ASN A 480 2.19 5.87 -23.13
CA ASN A 480 1.20 6.59 -23.93
C ASN A 480 -0.23 6.00 -23.76
N ILE A 481 -0.36 4.67 -23.68
CA ILE A 481 -1.65 4.02 -23.43
C ILE A 481 -2.14 4.34 -22.02
N ILE A 482 -1.26 4.24 -21.02
CA ILE A 482 -1.56 4.53 -19.61
C ILE A 482 -2.03 5.99 -19.48
N GLU A 483 -1.31 6.93 -20.04
CA GLU A 483 -1.63 8.36 -19.97
C GLU A 483 -3.00 8.66 -20.59
N GLY A 484 -3.28 8.14 -21.80
CA GLY A 484 -4.58 8.28 -22.45
C GLY A 484 -5.73 7.67 -21.66
N PHE A 485 -5.50 6.51 -21.03
CA PHE A 485 -6.50 5.85 -20.19
C PHE A 485 -6.76 6.64 -18.89
N ILE A 486 -5.72 7.04 -18.17
CA ILE A 486 -5.82 7.85 -16.95
C ILE A 486 -6.49 9.19 -17.25
N TYR A 487 -6.22 9.80 -18.40
CA TYR A 487 -6.91 11.02 -18.83
C TYR A 487 -8.42 10.82 -18.97
N SER A 488 -8.86 9.69 -19.51
CA SER A 488 -10.30 9.35 -19.62
C SER A 488 -10.91 9.10 -18.24
N GLU A 489 -10.25 8.28 -17.42
CA GLU A 489 -10.76 7.87 -16.10
C GLU A 489 -10.90 9.05 -15.13
N LYS A 490 -9.88 9.93 -15.04
CA LYS A 490 -9.97 11.11 -14.18
C LYS A 490 -11.12 12.03 -14.55
N ARG A 491 -11.42 12.19 -15.85
CA ARG A 491 -12.57 12.96 -16.32
C ARG A 491 -13.89 12.27 -15.97
N SER A 492 -13.97 10.97 -16.20
CA SER A 492 -15.14 10.18 -15.81
C SER A 492 -15.44 10.36 -14.33
N LEU A 493 -14.47 10.06 -13.45
CA LEU A 493 -14.63 10.19 -12.00
C LEU A 493 -15.01 11.61 -11.56
N LEU A 494 -14.39 12.64 -12.15
CA LEU A 494 -14.69 14.04 -11.83
C LEU A 494 -16.15 14.40 -12.15
N TYR A 495 -16.58 14.13 -13.39
CA TYR A 495 -17.89 14.61 -13.90
C TYR A 495 -19.07 13.70 -13.54
N THR A 496 -18.84 12.45 -13.15
CA THR A 496 -19.92 11.53 -12.77
C THR A 496 -20.08 11.33 -11.27
N ASN A 497 -19.08 11.73 -10.46
CA ASN A 497 -19.14 11.53 -9.01
C ASN A 497 -18.40 12.61 -8.21
N LEU A 498 -17.06 12.65 -8.26
CA LEU A 498 -16.22 13.38 -7.31
C LEU A 498 -16.44 14.89 -7.28
N GLY A 499 -16.76 15.50 -8.43
CA GLY A 499 -16.98 16.94 -8.57
C GLY A 499 -18.43 17.38 -8.33
N LEU A 500 -19.39 16.45 -8.22
CA LEU A 500 -20.81 16.78 -8.19
C LEU A 500 -21.31 17.24 -6.82
N THR A 501 -20.65 16.83 -5.76
CA THR A 501 -21.02 17.16 -4.38
C THR A 501 -19.84 17.76 -3.62
N PRO A 502 -20.09 18.61 -2.60
CA PRO A 502 -19.00 19.13 -1.81
C PRO A 502 -18.30 18.01 -1.03
N PHE A 503 -16.97 17.99 -1.08
CA PHE A 503 -16.16 17.07 -0.27
C PHE A 503 -16.04 17.54 1.19
N TYR A 504 -16.21 18.85 1.43
CA TYR A 504 -16.23 19.45 2.76
C TYR A 504 -17.18 20.65 2.81
N SER A 505 -17.85 20.84 3.95
CA SER A 505 -18.65 22.03 4.24
C SER A 505 -18.44 22.42 5.70
N ASN A 506 -18.33 23.72 5.96
CA ASN A 506 -18.26 24.29 7.31
C ASN A 506 -19.58 24.96 7.75
N GLY A 507 -20.64 24.75 6.98
CA GLY A 507 -21.96 25.35 7.18
C GLY A 507 -22.14 26.71 6.50
N ALA A 508 -21.06 27.47 6.25
CA ALA A 508 -21.09 28.75 5.52
C ALA A 508 -20.57 28.60 4.09
N ASP A 509 -19.59 27.73 3.91
CA ASP A 509 -18.90 27.51 2.65
C ASP A 509 -18.89 26.02 2.30
N GLU A 510 -19.04 25.74 1.01
CA GLU A 510 -18.96 24.39 0.43
C GLU A 510 -17.74 24.30 -0.50
N TYR A 511 -16.95 23.22 -0.35
CA TYR A 511 -15.72 23.00 -1.10
C TYR A 511 -15.88 21.85 -2.08
N TYR A 512 -15.56 22.08 -3.35
CA TYR A 512 -15.76 21.15 -4.47
C TYR A 512 -14.44 20.80 -5.15
N LEU A 513 -14.35 19.58 -5.66
CA LEU A 513 -13.33 19.20 -6.62
C LEU A 513 -13.73 19.72 -8.01
N THR A 514 -12.86 20.53 -8.64
CA THR A 514 -13.14 21.17 -9.92
C THR A 514 -12.27 20.69 -11.06
N GLY A 515 -11.15 20.05 -10.76
CA GLY A 515 -10.24 19.49 -11.75
C GLY A 515 -9.31 18.42 -11.14
N ILE A 516 -8.80 17.54 -12.00
CA ILE A 516 -7.80 16.53 -11.65
C ILE A 516 -6.70 16.58 -12.70
N ASN A 517 -5.50 17.03 -12.31
CA ASN A 517 -4.29 16.87 -13.09
C ASN A 517 -3.56 15.60 -12.63
N ALA A 518 -3.21 14.74 -13.56
CA ALA A 518 -2.55 13.47 -13.28
C ALA A 518 -1.51 13.18 -14.36
N GLU A 519 -0.32 12.81 -13.94
CA GLU A 519 0.77 12.29 -14.77
C GLU A 519 1.08 10.87 -14.33
N ALA A 520 1.14 9.93 -15.27
CA ALA A 520 1.43 8.53 -15.02
C ALA A 520 2.61 8.06 -15.85
N LYS A 521 3.62 7.46 -15.21
CA LYS A 521 4.80 6.89 -15.85
C LYS A 521 5.10 5.51 -15.29
N LEU A 522 5.83 4.71 -16.03
CA LEU A 522 6.38 3.46 -15.52
C LEU A 522 7.69 3.75 -14.76
N PRO A 523 7.76 3.50 -13.45
CA PRO A 523 8.98 3.74 -12.68
C PRO A 523 10.12 2.83 -13.14
N TRP A 524 9.78 1.60 -13.55
CA TRP A 524 10.68 0.58 -14.06
C TRP A 524 10.26 0.12 -15.46
N ASN A 525 11.09 -0.71 -16.11
CA ASN A 525 10.80 -1.26 -17.44
C ASN A 525 9.82 -2.46 -17.37
N ARG A 526 8.71 -2.27 -16.65
CA ARG A 526 7.60 -3.24 -16.53
C ARG A 526 6.29 -2.52 -16.25
N ILE A 527 5.17 -3.20 -16.47
CA ILE A 527 3.83 -2.58 -16.28
C ILE A 527 3.20 -2.89 -14.91
N PHE A 528 3.90 -3.54 -13.98
CA PHE A 528 3.27 -3.96 -12.72
C PHE A 528 2.78 -2.78 -11.87
N GLU A 529 3.56 -1.70 -11.79
CA GLU A 529 3.21 -0.47 -11.07
C GLU A 529 3.37 0.77 -11.94
N ILE A 530 2.69 1.86 -11.57
CA ILE A 530 2.88 3.20 -12.14
C ILE A 530 3.35 4.20 -11.08
N GLU A 531 4.16 5.16 -11.48
CA GLU A 531 4.40 6.40 -10.73
C GLU A 531 3.30 7.38 -11.14
N LEU A 532 2.31 7.58 -10.28
CA LEU A 532 1.17 8.46 -10.51
C LEU A 532 1.26 9.69 -9.61
N LYS A 533 1.43 10.87 -10.21
CA LYS A 533 1.38 12.16 -9.53
C LYS A 533 0.06 12.85 -9.81
N THR A 534 -0.65 13.22 -8.77
CA THR A 534 -1.92 13.94 -8.87
C THR A 534 -1.82 15.33 -8.26
N ASN A 535 -2.47 16.28 -8.91
CA ASN A 535 -2.69 17.63 -8.40
C ASN A 535 -4.13 18.02 -8.69
N CYS A 536 -4.96 18.01 -7.66
CA CYS A 536 -6.37 18.35 -7.76
C CYS A 536 -6.59 19.87 -7.70
N GLU A 537 -7.58 20.34 -8.46
CA GLU A 537 -8.06 21.71 -8.44
C GLU A 537 -9.36 21.80 -7.65
N TYR A 538 -9.52 22.87 -6.89
CA TYR A 538 -10.66 23.02 -5.99
C TYR A 538 -11.37 24.34 -6.18
N GLY A 539 -12.65 24.36 -5.82
CA GLY A 539 -13.49 25.53 -5.82
C GLY A 539 -14.24 25.67 -4.51
N ILE A 540 -14.59 26.91 -4.17
CA ILE A 540 -15.42 27.26 -3.02
C ILE A 540 -16.69 27.94 -3.50
N LYS A 541 -17.84 27.51 -2.98
CA LYS A 541 -19.13 28.15 -3.11
C LYS A 541 -19.51 28.72 -1.76
N LYS A 542 -19.55 30.03 -1.68
CA LYS A 542 -19.97 30.75 -0.47
C LYS A 542 -21.48 30.69 -0.34
N SER A 543 -22.00 30.35 0.83
CA SER A 543 -23.41 30.49 1.12
C SER A 543 -23.81 31.96 1.02
N ALA A 544 -24.89 32.25 0.27
CA ALA A 544 -25.45 33.60 0.30
C ALA A 544 -25.85 33.90 1.75
N ARG A 545 -25.23 34.93 2.33
CA ARG A 545 -25.59 35.44 3.65
C ARG A 545 -26.95 36.09 3.62
#